data_a5420dbd0e2dfb642b7e9c0bc928be29
#
_entry.id   a5420dbd0e2dfb642b7e9c0bc928be29
#
_cell.length_a   1.000
_cell.length_b   1.000
_cell.length_c   1.000
_cell.angle_alpha   90.00
_cell.angle_beta   90.00
_cell.angle_gamma   90.00
#
_symmetry.space_group_name_H-M   'P 1'
#
loop_
_entity.id
_entity.type
_entity.pdbx_description
1 polymer ?
#
loop_
_entity_poly.entity_id
_entity_poly.type
_entity_poly.pdbx_seq_one_letter_code
_entity_poly.pdbx_strand_id
1 'polypeptide(L)'
;MKKVILTLCSLALLSVSCKKDDNNNSVNTPQGGTGKYLVKTTFKNPDGKSGSSYLQLTNDLNATTALDSKLAIQVPYMSSVMTYGNEVYLMDAIDGSYGVKKFIYSPANQQLNEAKSLNTPAHSMPCNLIKISDTKAYLPLYNVPKVLIINPQTMQKTGEIDIQRYAHSDSSPDAGYGIIRDGYYYLPLLQLGPDYAPYADHLQSDVLIINTQTDLVEKVISETTSHLAMPSQPSYKTCIFTTENKDIYIMCAGYFGFNPANKHSGLVCIPKSATISATEFDSSKSWDISSTIIEGTTYKPATIYSIEYLGNGKAVAFVGVSELNIKDPFTDKNGIAVLIDLNAKTIKKIDGIPYTDSHSVFIGRNNNEVIFGVSGTDKRGLFSYNPTTNTTQQLLKTDGGADFFYAF
;
A
#
# COMPACT_ATOMS: atom_id res chain seq x y z
N MET A 1 -14.64 49.57 -25.30
CA MET A 1 -15.89 49.12 -24.75
C MET A 1 -16.52 48.13 -25.73
N LYS A 2 -16.35 46.82 -25.52
CA LYS A 2 -17.09 45.77 -26.24
C LYS A 2 -17.73 44.86 -25.21
N LYS A 3 -19.07 44.88 -25.21
CA LYS A 3 -19.90 44.01 -24.34
C LYS A 3 -19.85 42.61 -24.89
N VAL A 4 -19.50 41.62 -24.01
CA VAL A 4 -19.64 40.20 -24.30
C VAL A 4 -20.98 39.77 -23.68
N ILE A 5 -21.85 39.27 -24.53
CA ILE A 5 -23.17 38.71 -24.15
C ILE A 5 -22.94 37.26 -23.79
N LEU A 6 -23.24 36.92 -22.54
CA LEU A 6 -23.24 35.54 -22.04
C LEU A 6 -24.61 34.92 -22.36
N THR A 7 -24.62 33.92 -23.25
CA THR A 7 -25.81 33.13 -23.55
C THR A 7 -25.88 31.96 -22.60
N LEU A 8 -26.85 31.99 -21.69
CA LEU A 8 -27.20 30.84 -20.84
C LEU A 8 -27.95 29.82 -21.67
N CYS A 9 -27.36 28.63 -21.90
CA CYS A 9 -28.06 27.45 -22.36
C CYS A 9 -28.62 26.69 -21.13
N SER A 10 -29.92 26.79 -20.92
CA SER A 10 -30.67 25.96 -19.98
C SER A 10 -30.90 24.57 -20.57
N LEU A 11 -30.20 23.54 -20.07
CA LEU A 11 -30.50 22.15 -20.35
C LEU A 11 -31.68 21.71 -19.49
N ALA A 12 -32.81 21.43 -20.14
CA ALA A 12 -33.97 20.79 -19.51
C ALA A 12 -33.68 19.31 -19.30
N LEU A 13 -33.61 18.86 -18.05
CA LEU A 13 -33.55 17.45 -17.65
C LEU A 13 -34.95 16.85 -17.84
N LEU A 14 -35.12 16.03 -18.88
CA LEU A 14 -36.28 15.16 -19.04
C LEU A 14 -36.13 13.98 -18.06
N SER A 15 -36.86 14.00 -16.97
CA SER A 15 -37.04 12.85 -16.08
C SER A 15 -37.93 11.81 -16.77
N VAL A 16 -37.31 10.76 -17.29
CA VAL A 16 -38.02 9.58 -17.71
C VAL A 16 -38.34 8.73 -16.49
N SER A 17 -39.57 8.80 -16.02
CA SER A 17 -40.10 7.91 -14.99
C SER A 17 -40.35 6.53 -15.63
N CYS A 18 -39.47 5.57 -15.41
CA CYS A 18 -39.75 4.16 -15.67
C CYS A 18 -40.68 3.63 -14.59
N LYS A 19 -41.91 3.23 -14.99
CA LYS A 19 -42.78 2.42 -14.15
C LYS A 19 -42.09 1.09 -13.84
N LYS A 20 -41.99 0.76 -12.55
CA LYS A 20 -41.61 -0.57 -12.08
C LYS A 20 -42.75 -1.55 -12.41
N ASP A 21 -42.47 -2.51 -13.26
CA ASP A 21 -43.28 -3.73 -13.31
C ASP A 21 -42.77 -4.68 -12.21
N ASP A 22 -43.59 -4.82 -11.17
CA ASP A 22 -43.38 -5.80 -10.11
C ASP A 22 -43.77 -7.18 -10.62
N ASN A 23 -42.79 -7.98 -11.04
CA ASN A 23 -42.77 -9.44 -10.95
C ASN A 23 -41.46 -9.98 -11.53
N ASN A 24 -40.44 -10.02 -10.68
CA ASN A 24 -39.36 -10.98 -10.84
C ASN A 24 -38.77 -11.27 -9.46
N ASN A 25 -38.85 -12.53 -9.04
CA ASN A 25 -38.03 -13.09 -7.99
C ASN A 25 -36.55 -13.07 -8.45
N SER A 26 -35.95 -11.88 -8.58
CA SER A 26 -34.53 -11.72 -8.70
C SER A 26 -33.97 -12.00 -7.31
N VAL A 27 -33.28 -13.12 -7.18
CA VAL A 27 -32.35 -13.33 -6.08
C VAL A 27 -31.44 -12.08 -6.06
N ASN A 28 -31.62 -11.22 -5.07
CA ASN A 28 -30.78 -10.03 -4.89
C ASN A 28 -29.38 -10.51 -4.60
N THR A 29 -28.56 -10.69 -5.63
CA THR A 29 -27.14 -10.99 -5.44
C THR A 29 -26.50 -9.76 -4.80
N PRO A 30 -25.89 -9.89 -3.64
CA PRO A 30 -25.35 -8.75 -2.92
C PRO A 30 -24.24 -8.08 -3.72
N GLN A 31 -24.20 -6.75 -3.68
CA GLN A 31 -23.10 -5.99 -4.23
C GLN A 31 -21.80 -6.39 -3.53
N GLY A 32 -20.73 -6.62 -4.29
CA GLY A 32 -19.47 -7.15 -3.78
C GLY A 32 -19.32 -8.66 -3.97
N GLY A 33 -20.35 -9.34 -4.50
CA GLY A 33 -20.33 -10.79 -4.69
C GLY A 33 -20.35 -11.58 -3.38
N THR A 34 -20.07 -12.88 -3.50
CA THR A 34 -19.93 -13.81 -2.36
C THR A 34 -18.66 -14.63 -2.50
N GLY A 35 -18.02 -14.98 -1.40
CA GLY A 35 -16.84 -15.82 -1.41
C GLY A 35 -15.94 -15.62 -0.19
N LYS A 36 -14.92 -16.44 -0.10
CA LYS A 36 -13.91 -16.40 0.97
C LYS A 36 -12.63 -15.65 0.59
N TYR A 37 -12.48 -15.26 -0.66
CA TYR A 37 -11.34 -14.50 -1.14
C TYR A 37 -11.78 -13.10 -1.50
N LEU A 38 -11.17 -12.10 -0.90
CA LEU A 38 -11.36 -10.69 -1.22
C LEU A 38 -10.27 -10.27 -2.19
N VAL A 39 -10.68 -9.74 -3.35
CA VAL A 39 -9.77 -9.30 -4.41
C VAL A 39 -10.09 -7.85 -4.75
N LYS A 40 -9.06 -7.02 -4.90
CA LYS A 40 -9.19 -5.70 -5.53
C LYS A 40 -8.47 -5.73 -6.88
N THR A 41 -9.14 -5.21 -7.90
CA THR A 41 -8.58 -5.05 -9.25
C THR A 41 -8.61 -3.58 -9.65
N THR A 42 -7.58 -3.13 -10.35
CA THR A 42 -7.44 -1.75 -10.80
C THR A 42 -7.19 -1.70 -12.30
N PHE A 43 -7.97 -0.88 -12.99
CA PHE A 43 -7.87 -0.58 -14.41
C PHE A 43 -7.29 0.82 -14.54
N LYS A 44 -6.10 0.93 -15.07
CA LYS A 44 -5.42 2.22 -15.29
C LYS A 44 -5.79 2.80 -16.64
N ASN A 45 -6.02 4.10 -16.66
CA ASN A 45 -6.03 4.86 -17.91
C ASN A 45 -4.60 4.98 -18.48
N PRO A 46 -4.45 5.31 -19.77
CA PRO A 46 -3.14 5.41 -20.41
C PRO A 46 -2.18 6.43 -19.76
N ASP A 47 -2.71 7.40 -19.01
CA ASP A 47 -1.94 8.39 -18.27
C ASP A 47 -1.31 7.84 -16.97
N GLY A 48 -1.72 6.64 -16.53
CA GLY A 48 -1.31 6.01 -15.29
C GLY A 48 -1.72 6.72 -14.00
N LYS A 49 -2.31 7.91 -14.11
CA LYS A 49 -2.68 8.79 -12.99
C LYS A 49 -4.16 8.70 -12.61
N SER A 50 -4.96 8.10 -13.46
CA SER A 50 -6.40 7.89 -13.27
C SER A 50 -6.81 6.48 -13.64
N GLY A 51 -8.03 6.08 -13.24
CA GLY A 51 -8.52 4.74 -13.51
C GLY A 51 -9.77 4.39 -12.71
N SER A 52 -10.04 3.10 -12.60
CA SER A 52 -11.15 2.55 -11.82
C SER A 52 -10.66 1.36 -11.01
N SER A 53 -11.12 1.24 -9.78
CA SER A 53 -10.82 0.09 -8.92
C SER A 53 -12.11 -0.60 -8.48
N TYR A 54 -12.03 -1.90 -8.28
CA TYR A 54 -13.15 -2.76 -7.96
C TYR A 54 -12.76 -3.75 -6.87
N LEU A 55 -13.59 -3.84 -5.83
CA LEU A 55 -13.42 -4.73 -4.70
C LEU A 55 -14.52 -5.79 -4.70
N GLN A 56 -14.16 -7.07 -4.65
CA GLN A 56 -15.14 -8.13 -4.64
C GLN A 56 -14.68 -9.40 -3.94
N LEU A 57 -15.65 -10.20 -3.54
CA LEU A 57 -15.46 -11.54 -3.03
C LEU A 57 -15.59 -12.56 -4.18
N THR A 58 -14.82 -13.65 -4.08
CA THR A 58 -14.95 -14.83 -4.96
C THR A 58 -14.61 -16.09 -4.19
N ASN A 59 -15.19 -17.22 -4.60
CA ASN A 59 -14.76 -18.56 -4.17
C ASN A 59 -13.86 -19.23 -5.21
N ASP A 60 -13.86 -18.71 -6.44
CA ASP A 60 -13.13 -19.30 -7.56
C ASP A 60 -11.84 -18.55 -7.83
N LEU A 61 -10.73 -19.23 -7.63
CA LEU A 61 -9.41 -18.79 -8.08
C LEU A 61 -9.12 -19.48 -9.43
N ASN A 62 -9.48 -18.81 -10.52
CA ASN A 62 -9.41 -19.37 -11.87
C ASN A 62 -8.35 -18.64 -12.71
N ALA A 63 -7.36 -19.42 -13.19
CA ALA A 63 -6.25 -18.89 -14.00
C ALA A 63 -6.59 -18.77 -15.49
N THR A 64 -7.70 -19.34 -15.96
CA THR A 64 -8.04 -19.40 -17.40
C THR A 64 -9.10 -18.37 -17.79
N THR A 65 -10.09 -18.16 -16.93
CA THR A 65 -11.16 -17.18 -17.14
C THR A 65 -10.95 -15.97 -16.26
N ALA A 66 -11.02 -14.78 -16.85
CA ALA A 66 -10.89 -13.55 -16.08
C ALA A 66 -12.04 -13.39 -15.08
N LEU A 67 -11.68 -12.88 -13.88
CA LEU A 67 -12.65 -12.58 -12.84
C LEU A 67 -13.67 -11.55 -13.34
N ASP A 68 -14.96 -11.90 -13.33
CA ASP A 68 -16.05 -11.02 -13.72
C ASP A 68 -16.32 -9.98 -12.62
N SER A 69 -16.26 -8.70 -12.96
CA SER A 69 -16.44 -7.57 -12.04
C SER A 69 -17.88 -7.04 -11.97
N LYS A 70 -18.88 -7.72 -12.56
CA LYS A 70 -20.28 -7.23 -12.60
C LYS A 70 -20.90 -7.00 -11.21
N LEU A 71 -20.51 -7.79 -10.22
CA LEU A 71 -20.99 -7.67 -8.84
C LEU A 71 -20.04 -6.90 -7.95
N ALA A 72 -18.89 -6.45 -8.45
CA ALA A 72 -17.87 -5.77 -7.65
C ALA A 72 -18.37 -4.42 -7.12
N ILE A 73 -17.90 -4.05 -5.95
CA ILE A 73 -18.04 -2.70 -5.41
C ILE A 73 -17.02 -1.83 -6.12
N GLN A 74 -17.47 -0.79 -6.83
CA GLN A 74 -16.55 0.21 -7.34
C GLN A 74 -16.00 1.01 -6.16
N VAL A 75 -14.68 1.17 -6.12
CA VAL A 75 -13.95 1.90 -5.07
C VAL A 75 -13.06 2.95 -5.72
N PRO A 76 -12.61 3.98 -4.98
CA PRO A 76 -11.73 5.00 -5.53
C PRO A 76 -10.46 4.41 -6.14
N TYR A 77 -9.98 5.03 -7.21
CA TYR A 77 -8.73 4.64 -7.85
C TYR A 77 -7.56 4.68 -6.86
N MET A 78 -6.76 3.63 -6.82
CA MET A 78 -5.63 3.45 -5.87
C MET A 78 -6.00 3.50 -4.39
N SER A 79 -7.28 3.28 -4.02
CA SER A 79 -7.68 3.16 -2.63
C SER A 79 -6.92 2.04 -1.91
N SER A 80 -6.56 2.28 -0.65
CA SER A 80 -5.91 1.28 0.21
C SER A 80 -6.95 0.39 0.88
N VAL A 81 -6.65 -0.88 1.00
CA VAL A 81 -7.47 -1.87 1.73
C VAL A 81 -6.63 -2.49 2.84
N MET A 82 -7.17 -2.46 4.06
CA MET A 82 -6.56 -3.11 5.23
C MET A 82 -7.54 -4.11 5.83
N THR A 83 -7.02 -5.22 6.32
CA THR A 83 -7.83 -6.28 6.92
C THR A 83 -7.31 -6.67 8.30
N TYR A 84 -8.26 -6.89 9.23
CA TYR A 84 -8.00 -7.42 10.57
C TYR A 84 -9.05 -8.48 10.89
N GLY A 85 -8.74 -9.75 10.64
CA GLY A 85 -9.74 -10.82 10.71
C GLY A 85 -10.90 -10.56 9.75
N ASN A 86 -12.12 -10.45 10.26
CA ASN A 86 -13.31 -10.19 9.46
C ASN A 86 -13.56 -8.69 9.19
N GLU A 87 -12.73 -7.81 9.68
CA GLU A 87 -12.86 -6.37 9.45
C GLU A 87 -12.07 -5.96 8.20
N VAL A 88 -12.70 -5.19 7.31
CA VAL A 88 -12.08 -4.64 6.10
C VAL A 88 -12.23 -3.12 6.15
N TYR A 89 -11.13 -2.42 6.02
CA TYR A 89 -11.06 -0.96 6.00
C TYR A 89 -10.64 -0.51 4.61
N LEU A 90 -11.50 0.24 3.96
CA LEU A 90 -11.23 0.88 2.66
C LEU A 90 -10.93 2.35 2.91
N MET A 91 -9.78 2.81 2.50
CA MET A 91 -9.35 4.20 2.65
C MET A 91 -9.22 4.85 1.29
N ASP A 92 -9.75 6.05 1.16
CA ASP A 92 -9.56 6.86 -0.03
C ASP A 92 -8.20 7.57 0.05
N ALA A 93 -7.27 7.10 -0.76
CA ALA A 93 -5.88 7.55 -0.71
C ALA A 93 -5.61 8.83 -1.53
N ILE A 94 -6.47 9.21 -2.49
CA ILE A 94 -6.14 10.30 -3.42
C ILE A 94 -6.98 11.55 -3.22
N ASP A 95 -8.31 11.43 -3.20
CA ASP A 95 -9.13 12.64 -3.10
C ASP A 95 -9.78 12.88 -1.72
N GLY A 96 -9.66 11.91 -0.80
CA GLY A 96 -10.08 12.05 0.59
C GLY A 96 -11.57 12.28 0.80
N SER A 97 -12.40 12.07 -0.23
CA SER A 97 -13.81 12.38 -0.22
C SER A 97 -14.63 11.45 0.69
N TYR A 98 -14.13 10.26 0.98
CA TYR A 98 -14.83 9.25 1.79
C TYR A 98 -14.20 9.04 3.17
N GLY A 99 -12.92 9.35 3.33
CA GLY A 99 -12.18 9.04 4.54
C GLY A 99 -11.93 7.53 4.65
N VAL A 100 -12.53 6.88 5.66
CA VAL A 100 -12.40 5.43 5.88
C VAL A 100 -13.76 4.79 5.95
N LYS A 101 -14.01 3.78 5.10
CA LYS A 101 -15.17 2.90 5.19
C LYS A 101 -14.79 1.59 5.82
N LYS A 102 -15.60 1.13 6.78
CA LYS A 102 -15.45 -0.17 7.42
C LYS A 102 -16.51 -1.12 6.90
N PHE A 103 -16.08 -2.29 6.45
CA PHE A 103 -16.94 -3.43 6.15
C PHE A 103 -16.67 -4.57 7.14
N ILE A 104 -17.68 -5.39 7.38
CA ILE A 104 -17.57 -6.63 8.14
C ILE A 104 -17.85 -7.80 7.20
N TYR A 105 -16.92 -8.71 7.12
CA TYR A 105 -17.13 -9.99 6.46
C TYR A 105 -17.96 -10.92 7.35
N SER A 106 -18.99 -11.51 6.77
CA SER A 106 -19.84 -12.52 7.42
C SER A 106 -19.48 -13.91 6.88
N PRO A 107 -18.85 -14.78 7.68
CA PRO A 107 -18.50 -16.14 7.26
C PRO A 107 -19.72 -17.01 6.93
N ALA A 108 -20.87 -16.74 7.58
CA ALA A 108 -22.08 -17.55 7.42
C ALA A 108 -22.69 -17.43 6.02
N ASN A 109 -22.67 -16.26 5.43
CA ASN A 109 -23.20 -16.00 4.07
C ASN A 109 -22.12 -15.55 3.09
N GLN A 110 -20.86 -15.49 3.51
CA GLN A 110 -19.71 -15.11 2.71
C GLN A 110 -19.90 -13.75 2.00
N GLN A 111 -20.30 -12.73 2.73
CA GLN A 111 -20.61 -11.40 2.21
C GLN A 111 -19.87 -10.31 2.98
N LEU A 112 -19.58 -9.20 2.29
CA LEU A 112 -19.14 -7.95 2.90
C LEU A 112 -20.36 -7.05 3.16
N ASN A 113 -20.49 -6.58 4.40
CA ASN A 113 -21.52 -5.64 4.78
C ASN A 113 -20.87 -4.33 5.20
N GLU A 114 -21.22 -3.21 4.56
CA GLU A 114 -20.77 -1.88 4.99
C GLU A 114 -21.33 -1.62 6.38
N ALA A 115 -20.45 -1.38 7.34
CA ALA A 115 -20.82 -1.26 8.74
C ALA A 115 -20.85 0.19 9.18
N LYS A 116 -19.75 0.94 8.94
CA LYS A 116 -19.54 2.31 9.43
C LYS A 116 -18.54 3.04 8.57
N SER A 117 -18.49 4.37 8.73
CA SER A 117 -17.48 5.21 8.10
C SER A 117 -16.97 6.29 9.05
N LEU A 118 -15.79 6.81 8.74
CA LEU A 118 -15.17 7.96 9.38
C LEU A 118 -14.79 8.97 8.30
N ASN A 119 -15.30 10.19 8.42
CA ASN A 119 -14.82 11.29 7.57
C ASN A 119 -13.50 11.83 8.11
N THR A 120 -12.54 12.02 7.23
CA THR A 120 -11.27 12.68 7.53
C THR A 120 -11.26 14.09 6.93
N PRO A 121 -10.32 14.97 7.32
CA PRO A 121 -10.18 16.27 6.67
C PRO A 121 -10.01 16.11 5.16
N ALA A 122 -10.58 17.05 4.39
CA ALA A 122 -10.42 17.04 2.93
C ALA A 122 -8.94 17.02 2.53
N HIS A 123 -8.61 16.27 1.49
CA HIS A 123 -7.25 16.09 0.98
C HIS A 123 -6.23 15.52 1.98
N SER A 124 -6.70 14.93 3.10
CA SER A 124 -5.81 14.41 4.14
C SER A 124 -5.10 13.11 3.79
N MET A 125 -5.63 12.36 2.82
CA MET A 125 -5.04 11.13 2.31
C MET A 125 -4.78 10.07 3.41
N PRO A 126 -5.86 9.54 4.05
CA PRO A 126 -5.72 8.43 4.99
C PRO A 126 -5.35 7.16 4.21
N CYS A 127 -4.13 6.67 4.35
CA CYS A 127 -3.63 5.56 3.54
C CYS A 127 -3.49 4.25 4.30
N ASN A 128 -3.39 4.31 5.62
CA ASN A 128 -3.25 3.13 6.46
C ASN A 128 -3.94 3.31 7.82
N LEU A 129 -4.20 2.18 8.49
CA LEU A 129 -4.82 2.12 9.80
C LEU A 129 -4.11 1.04 10.62
N ILE A 130 -3.59 1.39 11.79
CA ILE A 130 -2.87 0.48 12.66
C ILE A 130 -3.69 0.23 13.92
N LYS A 131 -4.24 -0.98 14.07
CA LYS A 131 -4.96 -1.36 15.30
C LYS A 131 -3.99 -1.58 16.44
N ILE A 132 -4.25 -0.92 17.57
CA ILE A 132 -3.55 -1.09 18.84
C ILE A 132 -4.34 -2.05 19.73
N SER A 133 -5.67 -1.89 19.74
CA SER A 133 -6.61 -2.75 20.44
C SER A 133 -7.96 -2.75 19.69
N ASP A 134 -8.95 -3.44 20.22
CA ASP A 134 -10.30 -3.42 19.66
C ASP A 134 -10.99 -2.04 19.73
N THR A 135 -10.55 -1.18 20.64
CA THR A 135 -11.13 0.16 20.84
C THR A 135 -10.18 1.29 20.50
N LYS A 136 -8.96 0.98 20.04
CA LYS A 136 -7.96 2.00 19.70
C LYS A 136 -7.19 1.64 18.43
N ALA A 137 -7.12 2.56 17.51
CA ALA A 137 -6.27 2.48 16.32
C ALA A 137 -5.68 3.86 15.98
N TYR A 138 -4.54 3.86 15.32
CA TYR A 138 -3.96 5.04 14.69
C TYR A 138 -4.29 5.08 13.20
N LEU A 139 -4.60 6.26 12.72
CA LEU A 139 -4.87 6.58 11.32
C LEU A 139 -3.97 7.76 10.90
N PRO A 140 -2.72 7.50 10.47
CA PRO A 140 -1.86 8.54 9.94
C PRO A 140 -2.47 9.18 8.69
N LEU A 141 -2.32 10.50 8.58
CA LEU A 141 -2.74 11.27 7.43
C LEU A 141 -1.50 11.71 6.64
N TYR A 142 -1.41 11.31 5.38
CA TYR A 142 -0.21 11.55 4.58
C TYR A 142 -0.01 13.04 4.26
N ASN A 143 -1.05 13.72 3.77
CA ASN A 143 -0.96 15.13 3.36
C ASN A 143 -1.20 16.13 4.50
N VAL A 144 -1.53 15.65 5.71
CA VAL A 144 -1.83 16.50 6.86
C VAL A 144 -0.98 16.01 8.04
N PRO A 145 -0.28 16.91 8.76
CA PRO A 145 0.69 16.51 9.79
C PRO A 145 0.02 16.00 11.07
N LYS A 146 -0.85 15.00 10.94
CA LYS A 146 -1.61 14.43 12.06
C LYS A 146 -1.71 12.92 11.98
N VAL A 147 -1.71 12.29 13.15
CA VAL A 147 -2.16 10.92 13.35
C VAL A 147 -3.46 10.98 14.11
N LEU A 148 -4.57 10.56 13.50
CA LEU A 148 -5.84 10.46 14.21
C LEU A 148 -5.85 9.24 15.11
N ILE A 149 -6.36 9.41 16.34
CA ILE A 149 -6.67 8.31 17.25
C ILE A 149 -8.16 8.02 17.08
N ILE A 150 -8.49 6.80 16.77
CA ILE A 150 -9.87 6.40 16.49
C ILE A 150 -10.26 5.16 17.29
N ASN A 151 -11.56 5.02 17.53
CA ASN A 151 -12.12 3.75 17.98
C ASN A 151 -12.57 2.94 16.75
N PRO A 152 -11.91 1.83 16.39
CA PRO A 152 -12.24 1.06 15.20
C PRO A 152 -13.59 0.32 15.28
N GLN A 153 -14.18 0.13 16.47
CA GLN A 153 -15.53 -0.45 16.61
C GLN A 153 -16.62 0.56 16.26
N THR A 154 -16.45 1.82 16.67
CA THR A 154 -17.43 2.88 16.44
C THR A 154 -17.13 3.73 15.22
N MET A 155 -15.90 3.67 14.68
CA MET A 155 -15.37 4.53 13.64
C MET A 155 -15.45 6.01 14.01
N GLN A 156 -15.19 6.32 15.28
CA GLN A 156 -15.17 7.69 15.78
C GLN A 156 -13.76 8.12 16.13
N LYS A 157 -13.41 9.36 15.82
CA LYS A 157 -12.20 10.01 16.28
C LYS A 157 -12.30 10.21 17.80
N THR A 158 -11.28 9.79 18.53
CA THR A 158 -11.16 9.95 20.00
C THR A 158 -10.05 10.91 20.39
N GLY A 159 -9.12 11.21 19.49
CA GLY A 159 -8.01 12.12 19.71
C GLY A 159 -7.20 12.35 18.45
N GLU A 160 -6.11 13.08 18.59
CA GLU A 160 -5.11 13.24 17.51
C GLU A 160 -3.72 13.52 18.11
N ILE A 161 -2.69 13.18 17.36
CA ILE A 161 -1.29 13.52 17.64
C ILE A 161 -0.85 14.46 16.53
N ASP A 162 -0.41 15.67 16.89
CA ASP A 162 0.16 16.64 15.97
C ASP A 162 1.64 16.31 15.75
N ILE A 163 2.01 16.12 14.48
CA ILE A 163 3.38 15.78 14.06
C ILE A 163 4.02 16.87 13.19
N GLN A 164 3.42 18.05 13.06
CA GLN A 164 3.91 19.14 12.20
C GLN A 164 5.34 19.57 12.54
N ARG A 165 5.69 19.66 13.83
CA ARG A 165 7.03 20.07 14.26
C ARG A 165 8.16 19.14 13.83
N TYR A 166 7.83 17.97 13.26
CA TYR A 166 8.79 16.99 12.76
C TYR A 166 8.96 17.05 11.24
N ALA A 167 8.27 17.96 10.56
CA ALA A 167 8.47 18.23 9.14
C ALA A 167 9.83 18.90 8.91
N HIS A 168 10.52 18.50 7.83
CA HIS A 168 11.84 19.05 7.51
C HIS A 168 11.75 20.50 7.02
N SER A 169 10.97 20.76 5.99
CA SER A 169 11.00 22.07 5.30
C SER A 169 9.62 22.65 5.00
N ASP A 170 8.59 21.84 4.87
CA ASP A 170 7.22 22.28 4.66
C ASP A 170 6.35 22.11 5.91
N SER A 171 5.04 21.92 5.74
CA SER A 171 4.09 21.81 6.86
C SER A 171 3.75 20.35 7.23
N SER A 172 4.19 19.34 6.47
CA SER A 172 3.89 17.93 6.71
C SER A 172 5.14 17.06 6.64
N PRO A 173 5.38 16.16 7.60
CA PRO A 173 6.46 15.19 7.49
C PRO A 173 6.12 13.97 6.63
N ASP A 174 4.93 13.91 6.01
CA ASP A 174 4.44 12.85 5.15
C ASP A 174 4.49 11.46 5.82
N ALA A 175 3.53 11.22 6.70
CA ALA A 175 3.47 9.99 7.48
C ALA A 175 3.32 8.74 6.59
N GLY A 176 4.25 7.80 6.72
CA GLY A 176 4.23 6.51 6.03
C GLY A 176 3.47 5.42 6.78
N TYR A 177 3.61 4.19 6.31
CA TYR A 177 3.10 3.01 7.02
C TYR A 177 4.10 2.63 8.13
N GLY A 178 3.62 2.56 9.37
CA GLY A 178 4.43 2.20 10.53
C GLY A 178 4.07 0.84 11.10
N ILE A 179 4.80 0.44 12.16
CA ILE A 179 4.63 -0.84 12.84
C ILE A 179 4.66 -0.67 14.36
N ILE A 180 3.97 -1.55 15.09
CA ILE A 180 4.02 -1.58 16.55
C ILE A 180 5.03 -2.62 17.01
N ARG A 181 5.93 -2.21 17.91
CA ARG A 181 6.87 -3.10 18.61
C ARG A 181 6.90 -2.75 20.09
N ASP A 182 6.64 -3.72 20.96
CA ASP A 182 6.75 -3.63 22.42
C ASP A 182 6.03 -2.40 23.01
N GLY A 183 4.81 -2.07 22.53
CA GLY A 183 3.99 -0.95 23.02
C GLY A 183 4.32 0.42 22.43
N TYR A 184 5.21 0.48 21.44
CA TYR A 184 5.56 1.70 20.73
C TYR A 184 5.23 1.58 19.25
N TYR A 185 4.68 2.67 18.68
CA TYR A 185 4.43 2.80 17.26
C TYR A 185 5.62 3.50 16.59
N TYR A 186 6.25 2.82 15.67
CA TYR A 186 7.35 3.31 14.84
C TYR A 186 6.75 3.81 13.54
N LEU A 187 6.66 5.12 13.39
CA LEU A 187 6.07 5.81 12.25
C LEU A 187 7.17 6.42 11.37
N PRO A 188 7.46 5.85 10.20
CA PRO A 188 8.36 6.48 9.23
C PRO A 188 7.78 7.79 8.70
N LEU A 189 8.67 8.76 8.48
CA LEU A 189 8.37 10.07 7.91
C LEU A 189 9.06 10.15 6.55
N LEU A 190 8.29 10.36 5.46
CA LEU A 190 8.85 10.31 4.10
C LEU A 190 9.60 11.58 3.74
N GLN A 191 9.22 12.73 4.34
CA GLN A 191 9.88 14.04 4.17
C GLN A 191 10.03 14.43 2.69
N LEU A 192 8.89 14.63 2.02
CA LEU A 192 8.85 14.91 0.57
C LEU A 192 8.58 16.38 0.29
N GLY A 193 9.24 16.90 -0.73
CA GLY A 193 8.96 18.21 -1.28
C GLY A 193 7.68 18.26 -2.13
N PRO A 194 7.34 19.45 -2.67
CA PRO A 194 6.13 19.64 -3.47
C PRO A 194 6.07 18.81 -4.75
N ASP A 195 7.19 18.28 -5.21
CA ASP A 195 7.32 17.38 -6.37
C ASP A 195 7.24 15.89 -5.98
N TYR A 196 6.92 15.60 -4.72
CA TYR A 196 6.92 14.24 -4.12
C TYR A 196 8.28 13.55 -4.15
N ALA A 197 9.37 14.31 -4.30
CA ALA A 197 10.73 13.83 -4.17
C ALA A 197 11.29 14.11 -2.76
N PRO A 198 12.19 13.27 -2.24
CA PRO A 198 12.96 13.60 -1.05
C PRO A 198 13.72 14.93 -1.23
N TYR A 199 13.78 15.75 -0.20
CA TYR A 199 14.59 16.97 -0.21
C TYR A 199 16.06 16.62 -0.43
N ALA A 200 16.75 17.35 -1.32
CA ALA A 200 18.14 17.08 -1.68
C ALA A 200 19.12 17.27 -0.49
N ASP A 201 18.75 18.09 0.46
CA ASP A 201 19.48 18.35 1.72
C ASP A 201 19.02 17.46 2.88
N HIS A 202 18.10 16.51 2.63
CA HIS A 202 17.54 15.61 3.64
C HIS A 202 17.43 14.16 3.14
N LEU A 203 18.49 13.65 2.53
CA LEU A 203 18.54 12.26 2.04
C LEU A 203 18.83 11.32 3.21
N GLN A 204 17.81 11.04 4.01
CA GLN A 204 17.87 10.21 5.22
C GLN A 204 16.52 9.54 5.51
N SER A 205 16.51 8.65 6.48
CA SER A 205 15.30 8.00 6.98
C SER A 205 15.00 8.46 8.40
N ASP A 206 13.85 9.08 8.60
CA ASP A 206 13.36 9.50 9.92
C ASP A 206 12.24 8.58 10.39
N VAL A 207 12.24 8.24 11.68
CA VAL A 207 11.18 7.47 12.33
C VAL A 207 10.79 8.15 13.64
N LEU A 208 9.50 8.44 13.73
CA LEU A 208 8.87 8.95 14.94
C LEU A 208 8.44 7.77 15.81
N ILE A 209 8.81 7.78 17.10
CA ILE A 209 8.45 6.73 18.05
C ILE A 209 7.40 7.26 19.01
N ILE A 210 6.21 6.67 18.97
CA ILE A 210 5.04 7.07 19.76
C ILE A 210 4.71 5.98 20.76
N ASN A 211 4.55 6.33 22.01
CA ASN A 211 4.06 5.43 23.05
C ASN A 211 2.56 5.19 22.86
N THR A 212 2.17 3.93 22.61
CA THR A 212 0.77 3.61 22.30
C THR A 212 -0.16 3.67 23.52
N GLN A 213 0.38 3.74 24.73
CA GLN A 213 -0.42 3.88 25.96
C GLN A 213 -0.74 5.34 26.27
N THR A 214 0.22 6.23 26.09
CA THR A 214 0.11 7.67 26.44
C THR A 214 -0.23 8.56 25.25
N ASP A 215 -0.07 8.06 24.00
CA ASP A 215 -0.18 8.81 22.74
C ASP A 215 0.85 9.94 22.61
N LEU A 216 1.93 9.89 23.39
CA LEU A 216 2.99 10.88 23.33
C LEU A 216 4.13 10.42 22.43
N VAL A 217 4.72 11.38 21.72
CA VAL A 217 5.96 11.17 20.98
C VAL A 217 7.09 11.10 21.99
N GLU A 218 7.81 9.97 21.99
CA GLU A 218 8.98 9.76 22.86
C GLU A 218 10.25 10.34 22.24
N LYS A 219 10.47 10.07 20.95
CA LYS A 219 11.64 10.58 20.23
C LYS A 219 11.50 10.44 18.71
N VAL A 220 12.38 11.10 17.98
CA VAL A 220 12.69 10.86 16.57
C VAL A 220 14.06 10.24 16.49
N ILE A 221 14.23 9.25 15.63
CA ILE A 221 15.52 8.69 15.26
C ILE A 221 15.73 8.85 13.77
N SER A 222 16.99 9.05 13.36
CA SER A 222 17.35 9.32 11.97
C SER A 222 18.51 8.44 11.53
N GLU A 223 18.41 7.86 10.33
CA GLU A 223 19.53 7.20 9.66
C GLU A 223 20.06 8.12 8.57
N THR A 224 21.24 8.69 8.80
CA THR A 224 21.82 9.74 7.95
C THR A 224 23.05 9.28 7.15
N THR A 225 23.52 8.06 7.40
CA THR A 225 24.79 7.56 6.86
C THR A 225 24.67 6.93 5.50
N SER A 226 23.58 6.19 5.28
CA SER A 226 23.36 5.43 4.04
C SER A 226 22.76 6.27 2.91
N HIS A 227 22.26 7.47 3.20
CA HIS A 227 21.52 8.31 2.26
C HIS A 227 20.27 7.63 1.67
N LEU A 228 19.71 6.65 2.38
CA LEU A 228 18.46 6.00 2.03
C LEU A 228 17.31 6.85 2.51
N ALA A 229 16.58 7.44 1.58
CA ALA A 229 15.47 8.35 1.83
C ALA A 229 14.11 7.71 1.47
N MET A 230 13.02 8.39 1.84
CA MET A 230 11.64 7.95 1.63
C MET A 230 11.39 6.59 2.30
N PRO A 231 11.54 6.50 3.65
CA PRO A 231 11.31 5.26 4.37
C PRO A 231 9.83 4.87 4.35
N SER A 232 9.54 3.60 4.04
CA SER A 232 8.19 3.06 3.98
C SER A 232 7.39 3.57 2.76
N GLN A 233 6.10 3.32 2.76
CA GLN A 233 5.09 3.76 1.80
C GLN A 233 3.82 4.11 2.57
N PRO A 234 3.01 5.09 2.14
CA PRO A 234 1.79 5.42 2.86
C PRO A 234 0.71 4.33 2.75
N SER A 235 0.60 3.66 1.61
CA SER A 235 -0.55 2.80 1.27
C SER A 235 -0.30 1.29 1.39
N TYR A 236 0.93 0.85 1.51
CA TYR A 236 1.27 -0.57 1.53
C TYR A 236 1.80 -1.01 2.88
N LYS A 237 1.19 -2.05 3.46
CA LYS A 237 1.70 -2.66 4.70
C LYS A 237 2.99 -3.48 4.47
N THR A 238 3.23 -3.92 3.25
CA THR A 238 4.43 -4.68 2.86
C THR A 238 5.58 -3.75 2.47
N CYS A 239 6.00 -2.93 3.44
CA CYS A 239 7.10 -1.97 3.31
C CYS A 239 7.96 -1.87 4.58
N ILE A 240 7.49 -2.48 5.67
CA ILE A 240 8.14 -2.51 6.97
C ILE A 240 7.83 -3.85 7.63
N PHE A 241 8.79 -4.48 8.27
CA PHE A 241 8.60 -5.77 8.94
C PHE A 241 9.50 -5.91 10.16
N THR A 242 9.15 -6.88 11.01
CA THR A 242 9.94 -7.27 12.17
C THR A 242 10.50 -8.67 11.98
N THR A 243 11.78 -8.87 12.28
CA THR A 243 12.44 -10.17 12.27
C THR A 243 12.21 -10.93 13.58
N GLU A 244 12.68 -12.17 13.66
CA GLU A 244 12.60 -13.03 14.86
C GLU A 244 13.31 -12.38 16.07
N ASN A 245 14.38 -11.64 15.82
CA ASN A 245 15.13 -10.88 16.84
C ASN A 245 14.43 -9.59 17.25
N LYS A 246 13.25 -9.32 16.69
CA LYS A 246 12.51 -8.06 16.83
C LYS A 246 13.23 -6.84 16.24
N ASP A 247 14.19 -7.01 15.35
CA ASP A 247 14.73 -5.92 14.55
C ASP A 247 13.66 -5.47 13.55
N ILE A 248 13.47 -4.15 13.42
CA ILE A 248 12.57 -3.56 12.43
C ILE A 248 13.38 -3.21 11.20
N TYR A 249 12.99 -3.72 10.05
CA TYR A 249 13.51 -3.30 8.75
C TYR A 249 12.46 -2.47 8.02
N ILE A 250 12.91 -1.38 7.43
CA ILE A 250 12.07 -0.45 6.67
C ILE A 250 12.66 -0.34 5.27
N MET A 251 11.85 -0.54 4.24
CA MET A 251 12.27 -0.25 2.89
C MET A 251 12.34 1.26 2.66
N CYS A 252 13.30 1.71 1.87
CA CYS A 252 13.48 3.08 1.44
C CYS A 252 13.35 3.14 -0.07
N ALA A 253 12.30 3.80 -0.56
CA ALA A 253 11.98 3.83 -1.98
C ALA A 253 12.89 4.76 -2.80
N GLY A 254 13.54 5.73 -2.16
CA GLY A 254 14.50 6.61 -2.81
C GLY A 254 13.92 7.37 -4.02
N TYR A 255 12.66 7.83 -3.94
CA TYR A 255 11.92 8.42 -5.05
C TYR A 255 11.73 7.44 -6.23
N PHE A 256 11.37 6.20 -5.93
CA PHE A 256 11.04 5.16 -6.92
C PHE A 256 12.11 4.93 -8.00
N GLY A 257 13.36 5.35 -7.76
CA GLY A 257 14.44 5.23 -8.72
C GLY A 257 14.33 6.18 -9.94
N PHE A 258 13.43 7.17 -9.90
CA PHE A 258 13.18 8.09 -11.03
C PHE A 258 13.96 9.40 -10.93
N ASN A 259 14.40 9.77 -9.73
CA ASN A 259 15.20 10.98 -9.53
C ASN A 259 16.69 10.67 -9.80
N PRO A 260 17.30 11.27 -10.85
CA PRO A 260 18.72 11.06 -11.14
C PRO A 260 19.65 11.51 -10.00
N ALA A 261 19.20 12.47 -9.17
CA ALA A 261 19.97 12.98 -8.04
C ALA A 261 19.93 12.03 -6.82
N ASN A 262 18.93 11.15 -6.72
CA ASN A 262 18.84 10.15 -5.66
C ASN A 262 18.62 8.75 -6.24
N LYS A 263 19.71 8.01 -6.44
CA LYS A 263 19.70 6.67 -6.98
C LYS A 263 19.80 5.59 -5.90
N HIS A 264 19.73 5.97 -4.63
CA HIS A 264 19.85 5.04 -3.51
C HIS A 264 18.48 4.55 -3.07
N SER A 265 18.32 3.26 -3.04
CA SER A 265 17.14 2.56 -2.50
C SER A 265 17.59 1.32 -1.75
N GLY A 266 16.88 0.95 -0.71
CA GLY A 266 17.31 -0.18 0.09
C GLY A 266 16.52 -0.41 1.36
N LEU A 267 17.20 -0.90 2.37
CA LEU A 267 16.65 -1.24 3.68
C LEU A 267 17.46 -0.56 4.78
N VAL A 268 16.77 0.07 5.73
CA VAL A 268 17.35 0.53 6.98
C VAL A 268 16.86 -0.33 8.14
N CYS A 269 17.65 -0.42 9.21
CA CYS A 269 17.36 -1.31 10.34
C CYS A 269 17.36 -0.58 11.67
N ILE A 270 16.32 -0.81 12.47
CA ILE A 270 16.22 -0.40 13.87
C ILE A 270 16.29 -1.68 14.74
N PRO A 271 17.45 -2.03 15.29
CA PRO A 271 17.60 -3.21 16.11
C PRO A 271 16.75 -3.11 17.38
N LYS A 272 16.43 -4.26 17.96
CA LYS A 272 15.81 -4.28 19.27
C LYS A 272 16.77 -3.70 20.31
N SER A 273 16.29 -2.74 21.09
CA SER A 273 17.03 -2.11 22.20
C SER A 273 16.45 -2.54 23.55
N ALA A 274 17.26 -2.43 24.58
CA ALA A 274 16.82 -2.72 25.95
C ALA A 274 15.81 -1.68 26.48
N THR A 275 15.95 -0.43 26.05
CA THR A 275 15.08 0.69 26.43
C THR A 275 14.75 1.55 25.20
N ILE A 276 13.65 2.31 25.28
CA ILE A 276 13.28 3.21 24.21
C ILE A 276 14.31 4.34 24.01
N SER A 277 14.93 4.81 25.07
CA SER A 277 15.96 5.84 25.01
C SER A 277 17.21 5.39 24.24
N ALA A 278 17.56 4.10 24.30
CA ALA A 278 18.67 3.50 23.56
C ALA A 278 18.31 3.05 22.14
N THR A 279 17.06 3.25 21.71
CA THR A 279 16.64 2.87 20.36
C THR A 279 17.22 3.82 19.32
N GLU A 280 17.98 3.29 18.37
CA GLU A 280 18.61 4.02 17.27
C GLU A 280 18.64 3.11 16.03
N PHE A 281 18.90 3.71 14.86
CA PHE A 281 19.23 2.94 13.66
C PHE A 281 20.62 2.29 13.80
N ASP A 282 20.79 1.15 13.15
CA ASP A 282 22.07 0.49 12.97
C ASP A 282 22.46 0.54 11.49
N SER A 283 23.28 1.53 11.12
CA SER A 283 23.72 1.72 9.74
C SER A 283 24.53 0.55 9.20
N SER A 284 25.17 -0.27 10.05
CA SER A 284 25.90 -1.47 9.61
C SER A 284 24.97 -2.56 9.05
N LYS A 285 23.70 -2.55 9.49
CA LYS A 285 22.64 -3.43 8.99
C LYS A 285 21.87 -2.83 7.83
N SER A 286 22.02 -1.53 7.57
CA SER A 286 21.44 -0.89 6.38
C SER A 286 22.06 -1.47 5.10
N TRP A 287 21.27 -1.52 4.05
CA TRP A 287 21.71 -2.09 2.78
C TRP A 287 21.13 -1.31 1.61
N ASP A 288 22.01 -0.57 0.91
CA ASP A 288 21.70 0.01 -0.40
C ASP A 288 21.74 -1.10 -1.46
N ILE A 289 20.57 -1.43 -2.00
CA ILE A 289 20.42 -2.48 -3.00
C ILE A 289 20.76 -2.02 -4.42
N SER A 290 20.86 -0.72 -4.66
CA SER A 290 21.00 -0.13 -6.01
C SER A 290 22.31 -0.50 -6.72
N SER A 291 23.28 -1.03 -5.99
CA SER A 291 24.54 -1.55 -6.55
C SER A 291 24.52 -3.06 -6.80
N THR A 292 23.52 -3.79 -6.29
CA THR A 292 23.44 -5.26 -6.32
C THR A 292 22.81 -5.75 -7.63
N ILE A 293 23.44 -6.68 -8.32
CA ILE A 293 22.85 -7.31 -9.51
C ILE A 293 21.73 -8.27 -9.08
N ILE A 294 20.61 -8.23 -9.78
CA ILE A 294 19.53 -9.20 -9.63
C ILE A 294 19.97 -10.49 -10.35
N GLU A 295 20.32 -11.53 -9.59
CA GLU A 295 20.70 -12.84 -10.15
C GLU A 295 19.61 -13.37 -11.08
N GLY A 296 20.01 -13.88 -12.26
CA GLY A 296 19.11 -14.28 -13.34
C GLY A 296 18.75 -13.14 -14.30
N THR A 297 19.37 -11.97 -14.13
CA THR A 297 19.26 -10.81 -15.03
C THR A 297 20.58 -10.07 -15.15
N THR A 298 20.62 -9.02 -15.99
CA THR A 298 21.73 -8.04 -16.03
C THR A 298 21.38 -6.73 -15.29
N TYR A 299 20.22 -6.66 -14.66
CA TYR A 299 19.67 -5.45 -14.06
C TYR A 299 20.10 -5.26 -12.61
N LYS A 300 20.01 -4.02 -12.15
CA LYS A 300 20.09 -3.63 -10.74
C LYS A 300 18.78 -3.01 -10.30
N PRO A 301 18.38 -3.16 -9.03
CA PRO A 301 17.22 -2.46 -8.51
C PRO A 301 17.45 -0.94 -8.48
N ALA A 302 16.45 -0.18 -8.89
CA ALA A 302 16.42 1.28 -8.69
C ALA A 302 15.57 1.66 -7.49
N THR A 303 14.64 0.80 -7.09
CA THR A 303 13.73 1.01 -5.96
C THR A 303 13.15 -0.32 -5.47
N ILE A 304 12.61 -0.31 -4.24
CA ILE A 304 11.72 -1.36 -3.73
C ILE A 304 10.30 -0.80 -3.75
N TYR A 305 9.38 -1.49 -4.41
CA TYR A 305 7.96 -1.12 -4.39
C TYR A 305 7.21 -1.74 -3.22
N SER A 306 7.53 -2.97 -2.87
CA SER A 306 6.88 -3.75 -1.82
C SER A 306 7.81 -4.88 -1.39
N ILE A 307 7.81 -5.23 -0.09
CA ILE A 307 8.65 -6.30 0.47
C ILE A 307 7.89 -7.05 1.56
N GLU A 308 7.92 -8.37 1.54
CA GLU A 308 7.33 -9.25 2.55
C GLU A 308 8.39 -10.17 3.14
N TYR A 309 8.55 -10.14 4.45
CA TYR A 309 9.53 -10.97 5.16
C TYR A 309 9.01 -12.41 5.31
N LEU A 310 9.83 -13.39 4.96
CA LEU A 310 9.48 -14.81 4.99
C LEU A 310 9.98 -15.53 6.24
N GLY A 311 10.87 -14.94 7.00
CA GLY A 311 11.59 -15.56 8.10
C GLY A 311 13.02 -15.97 7.74
N ASN A 312 13.85 -16.20 8.76
CA ASN A 312 15.23 -16.67 8.62
C ASN A 312 16.09 -15.80 7.69
N GLY A 313 15.91 -14.48 7.74
CA GLY A 313 16.64 -13.52 6.91
C GLY A 313 16.25 -13.54 5.43
N LYS A 314 15.15 -14.16 5.05
CA LYS A 314 14.62 -14.16 3.68
C LYS A 314 13.42 -13.26 3.53
N ALA A 315 13.31 -12.60 2.40
CA ALA A 315 12.16 -11.80 2.02
C ALA A 315 11.88 -11.97 0.52
N VAL A 316 10.67 -11.63 0.11
CA VAL A 316 10.32 -11.44 -1.29
C VAL A 316 9.96 -9.99 -1.52
N ALA A 317 10.21 -9.47 -2.72
CA ALA A 317 9.92 -8.08 -3.05
C ALA A 317 9.52 -7.93 -4.52
N PHE A 318 8.84 -6.81 -4.81
CA PHE A 318 8.89 -6.21 -6.13
C PHE A 318 9.94 -5.10 -6.12
N VAL A 319 10.90 -5.17 -7.02
CA VAL A 319 11.91 -4.13 -7.23
C VAL A 319 11.72 -3.49 -8.59
N GLY A 320 11.83 -2.17 -8.66
CA GLY A 320 11.79 -1.41 -9.90
C GLY A 320 13.18 -1.38 -10.57
N VAL A 321 13.19 -1.44 -11.90
CA VAL A 321 14.39 -1.40 -12.73
C VAL A 321 14.30 -0.24 -13.71
N SER A 322 15.22 0.72 -13.61
CA SER A 322 15.19 1.95 -14.42
C SER A 322 15.36 1.69 -15.91
N GLU A 323 16.13 0.67 -16.29
CA GLU A 323 16.37 0.28 -17.69
C GLU A 323 15.12 -0.25 -18.39
N LEU A 324 14.09 -0.61 -17.62
CA LEU A 324 12.79 -1.04 -18.14
C LEU A 324 11.78 0.11 -18.25
N ASN A 325 12.15 1.33 -17.89
CA ASN A 325 11.33 2.53 -18.08
C ASN A 325 11.48 3.01 -19.53
N ILE A 326 10.46 2.80 -20.36
CA ILE A 326 10.47 3.12 -21.79
C ILE A 326 9.73 4.41 -22.06
N LYS A 327 8.56 4.62 -21.44
CA LYS A 327 7.66 5.77 -21.69
C LYS A 327 7.33 6.49 -20.39
N ASP A 328 6.77 5.79 -19.44
CA ASP A 328 6.31 6.33 -18.17
C ASP A 328 6.54 5.29 -17.07
N PRO A 329 7.35 5.62 -16.06
CA PRO A 329 7.69 4.69 -14.98
C PRO A 329 6.48 4.16 -14.20
N PHE A 330 5.34 4.86 -14.24
CA PHE A 330 4.11 4.42 -13.56
C PHE A 330 3.28 3.41 -14.36
N THR A 331 3.48 3.31 -15.67
CA THR A 331 2.75 2.41 -16.56
C THR A 331 3.62 1.33 -17.18
N ASP A 332 4.91 1.57 -17.30
CA ASP A 332 5.88 0.61 -17.82
C ASP A 332 6.00 -0.62 -16.91
N LYS A 333 6.28 -1.78 -17.49
CA LYS A 333 6.42 -3.04 -16.74
C LYS A 333 7.86 -3.17 -16.24
N ASN A 334 8.20 -2.33 -15.28
CA ASN A 334 9.54 -2.17 -14.71
C ASN A 334 9.77 -2.90 -13.38
N GLY A 335 8.71 -3.46 -12.79
CA GLY A 335 8.76 -4.19 -11.52
C GLY A 335 9.05 -5.67 -11.71
N ILE A 336 10.08 -6.17 -11.05
CA ILE A 336 10.53 -7.57 -11.06
C ILE A 336 10.27 -8.18 -9.67
N ALA A 337 9.61 -9.35 -9.62
CA ALA A 337 9.50 -10.14 -8.41
C ALA A 337 10.85 -10.82 -8.09
N VAL A 338 11.32 -10.65 -6.86
CA VAL A 338 12.62 -11.15 -6.40
C VAL A 338 12.56 -11.82 -5.03
N LEU A 339 13.44 -12.77 -4.81
CA LEU A 339 13.82 -13.31 -3.52
C LEU A 339 15.04 -12.54 -3.00
N ILE A 340 14.98 -12.09 -1.77
CA ILE A 340 16.04 -11.33 -1.09
C ILE A 340 16.58 -12.19 0.07
N ASP A 341 17.88 -12.25 0.16
CA ASP A 341 18.62 -12.77 1.32
C ASP A 341 19.25 -11.60 2.06
N LEU A 342 18.72 -11.25 3.23
CA LEU A 342 19.22 -10.14 4.05
C LEU A 342 20.60 -10.42 4.64
N ASN A 343 20.89 -11.70 4.93
CA ASN A 343 22.16 -12.11 5.54
C ASN A 343 23.30 -12.13 4.52
N ALA A 344 23.04 -12.72 3.35
CA ALA A 344 24.00 -12.78 2.26
C ALA A 344 24.04 -11.51 1.40
N LYS A 345 23.07 -10.60 1.59
CA LYS A 345 22.87 -9.39 0.77
C LYS A 345 22.79 -9.71 -0.72
N THR A 346 21.97 -10.70 -1.10
CA THR A 346 21.74 -11.12 -2.49
C THR A 346 20.29 -10.94 -2.89
N ILE A 347 20.08 -10.71 -4.19
CA ILE A 347 18.78 -10.53 -4.82
C ILE A 347 18.68 -11.48 -6.00
N LYS A 348 17.64 -12.31 -6.05
CA LYS A 348 17.45 -13.29 -7.12
C LYS A 348 16.05 -13.14 -7.72
N LYS A 349 15.95 -13.12 -9.04
CA LYS A 349 14.69 -13.11 -9.76
C LYS A 349 13.86 -14.35 -9.44
N ILE A 350 12.56 -14.17 -9.21
CA ILE A 350 11.59 -15.27 -9.13
C ILE A 350 11.03 -15.50 -10.53
N ASP A 351 11.33 -16.68 -11.09
CA ASP A 351 10.83 -17.04 -12.42
C ASP A 351 9.33 -17.37 -12.40
N GLY A 352 8.65 -17.10 -13.52
CA GLY A 352 7.22 -17.37 -13.68
C GLY A 352 6.29 -16.29 -13.17
N ILE A 353 6.77 -15.26 -12.44
CA ILE A 353 6.03 -14.05 -12.11
C ILE A 353 6.27 -13.02 -13.20
N PRO A 354 5.23 -12.52 -13.91
CA PRO A 354 5.38 -11.50 -14.94
C PRO A 354 5.92 -10.18 -14.38
N TYR A 355 6.59 -9.40 -15.20
CA TYR A 355 6.92 -8.02 -14.86
C TYR A 355 5.65 -7.20 -14.72
N THR A 356 5.63 -6.30 -13.74
CA THR A 356 4.47 -5.48 -13.40
C THR A 356 4.83 -3.99 -13.41
N ASP A 357 3.83 -3.13 -13.41
CA ASP A 357 4.07 -1.71 -13.17
C ASP A 357 4.16 -1.40 -11.67
N SER A 358 4.63 -0.20 -11.35
CA SER A 358 4.89 0.23 -9.97
C SER A 358 3.65 0.41 -9.10
N HIS A 359 2.49 0.65 -9.70
CA HIS A 359 1.26 0.99 -8.97
C HIS A 359 0.30 -0.19 -8.77
N SER A 360 0.54 -1.32 -9.43
CA SER A 360 -0.29 -2.51 -9.28
C SER A 360 0.53 -3.64 -8.70
N VAL A 361 1.27 -3.33 -7.64
CA VAL A 361 2.05 -4.30 -6.88
C VAL A 361 1.29 -4.69 -5.63
N PHE A 362 1.22 -5.96 -5.39
CA PHE A 362 0.71 -6.53 -4.15
C PHE A 362 1.56 -7.74 -3.78
N ILE A 363 1.92 -7.83 -2.52
CA ILE A 363 2.50 -9.02 -1.93
C ILE A 363 1.69 -9.33 -0.67
N GLY A 364 1.30 -10.58 -0.52
CA GLY A 364 0.63 -11.07 0.67
C GLY A 364 0.89 -12.55 0.86
N ARG A 365 0.19 -13.13 1.82
CA ARG A 365 0.34 -14.54 2.13
C ARG A 365 -1.01 -15.26 2.10
N ASN A 366 -0.96 -16.51 1.65
CA ASN A 366 -2.05 -17.46 1.79
C ASN A 366 -1.44 -18.81 2.17
N ASN A 367 -1.64 -19.24 3.42
CA ASN A 367 -0.97 -20.40 4.00
C ASN A 367 0.57 -20.30 3.87
N ASN A 368 1.21 -21.26 3.23
CA ASN A 368 2.66 -21.32 3.04
C ASN A 368 3.12 -20.67 1.73
N GLU A 369 2.20 -20.09 0.95
CA GLU A 369 2.52 -19.44 -0.31
C GLU A 369 2.53 -17.93 -0.18
N VAL A 370 3.39 -17.30 -0.97
CA VAL A 370 3.37 -15.86 -1.21
C VAL A 370 2.47 -15.58 -2.40
N ILE A 371 1.61 -14.59 -2.27
CA ILE A 371 0.71 -14.16 -3.33
C ILE A 371 1.20 -12.83 -3.89
N PHE A 372 1.50 -12.83 -5.18
CA PHE A 372 1.88 -11.64 -5.95
C PHE A 372 0.70 -11.16 -6.78
N GLY A 373 0.33 -9.89 -6.62
CA GLY A 373 -0.60 -9.21 -7.52
C GLY A 373 0.17 -8.54 -8.67
N VAL A 374 -0.26 -8.77 -9.89
CA VAL A 374 0.48 -8.41 -11.09
C VAL A 374 -0.40 -7.70 -12.12
N SER A 375 0.14 -6.66 -12.73
CA SER A 375 -0.39 -5.99 -13.92
C SER A 375 0.63 -6.07 -15.06
N GLY A 376 0.85 -7.29 -15.55
CA GLY A 376 1.80 -7.55 -16.65
C GLY A 376 1.24 -7.18 -18.02
N THR A 377 2.05 -7.31 -19.05
CA THR A 377 1.65 -7.09 -20.46
C THR A 377 0.66 -8.16 -20.91
N ASP A 378 1.07 -9.42 -20.83
CA ASP A 378 0.30 -10.56 -21.36
C ASP A 378 -0.51 -11.27 -20.27
N LYS A 379 -0.08 -11.21 -19.03
CA LYS A 379 -0.71 -11.86 -17.89
C LYS A 379 -0.95 -10.89 -16.77
N ARG A 380 -2.17 -10.89 -16.24
CA ARG A 380 -2.60 -10.06 -15.09
C ARG A 380 -3.35 -10.92 -14.10
N GLY A 381 -3.30 -10.54 -12.83
CA GLY A 381 -4.02 -11.23 -11.77
C GLY A 381 -3.13 -11.60 -10.59
N LEU A 382 -3.48 -12.70 -9.94
CA LEU A 382 -2.76 -13.22 -8.78
C LEU A 382 -1.89 -14.42 -9.18
N PHE A 383 -0.68 -14.42 -8.66
CA PHE A 383 0.29 -15.50 -8.83
C PHE A 383 0.75 -15.97 -7.46
N SER A 384 0.87 -17.28 -7.25
CA SER A 384 1.50 -17.82 -6.07
C SER A 384 2.96 -18.16 -6.33
N TYR A 385 3.74 -18.06 -5.26
CA TYR A 385 5.12 -18.52 -5.16
C TYR A 385 5.29 -19.35 -3.89
N ASN A 386 5.75 -20.57 -4.05
CA ASN A 386 6.12 -21.42 -2.93
C ASN A 386 7.62 -21.30 -2.69
N PRO A 387 8.08 -20.68 -1.59
CA PRO A 387 9.50 -20.48 -1.33
C PRO A 387 10.27 -21.77 -1.00
N THR A 388 9.55 -22.84 -0.59
CA THR A 388 10.18 -24.15 -0.27
C THR A 388 10.53 -24.93 -1.53
N THR A 389 9.62 -24.95 -2.51
CA THR A 389 9.79 -25.69 -3.77
C THR A 389 10.32 -24.82 -4.89
N ASN A 390 10.37 -23.49 -4.71
CA ASN A 390 10.73 -22.49 -5.71
C ASN A 390 9.83 -22.59 -6.97
N THR A 391 8.54 -22.83 -6.79
CA THR A 391 7.58 -22.97 -7.87
C THR A 391 6.58 -21.82 -7.87
N THR A 392 6.13 -21.44 -9.05
CA THR A 392 5.14 -20.38 -9.28
C THR A 392 3.96 -20.88 -10.11
N GLN A 393 2.78 -20.34 -9.88
CA GLN A 393 1.61 -20.58 -10.71
C GLN A 393 0.70 -19.35 -10.74
N GLN A 394 -0.03 -19.15 -11.82
CA GLN A 394 -1.13 -18.19 -11.84
C GLN A 394 -2.33 -18.79 -11.11
N LEU A 395 -2.82 -18.08 -10.08
CA LEU A 395 -4.00 -18.49 -9.30
C LEU A 395 -5.29 -17.91 -9.86
N LEU A 396 -5.25 -16.65 -10.26
CA LEU A 396 -6.41 -15.90 -10.72
C LEU A 396 -6.03 -15.03 -11.90
N LYS A 397 -6.79 -15.13 -12.99
CA LYS A 397 -6.70 -14.20 -14.09
C LYS A 397 -7.63 -13.02 -13.86
N THR A 398 -7.18 -11.82 -14.18
CA THR A 398 -7.97 -10.58 -14.13
C THR A 398 -7.74 -9.77 -15.40
N ASP A 399 -8.70 -8.89 -15.75
CA ASP A 399 -8.54 -7.97 -16.88
C ASP A 399 -7.77 -6.71 -16.49
N GLY A 400 -7.93 -6.24 -15.23
CA GLY A 400 -7.12 -5.20 -14.61
C GLY A 400 -5.93 -5.78 -13.84
N GLY A 401 -5.08 -4.92 -13.26
CA GLY A 401 -4.06 -5.34 -12.29
C GLY A 401 -4.72 -5.81 -10.98
N ALA A 402 -4.29 -6.93 -10.41
CA ALA A 402 -4.71 -7.33 -9.07
C ALA A 402 -3.77 -6.68 -8.05
N ASP A 403 -4.27 -5.77 -7.23
CA ASP A 403 -3.47 -4.98 -6.30
C ASP A 403 -3.89 -5.15 -4.83
N PHE A 404 -4.73 -6.15 -4.54
CA PHE A 404 -5.03 -6.63 -3.20
C PHE A 404 -5.63 -8.03 -3.22
N PHE A 405 -5.27 -8.84 -2.22
CA PHE A 405 -5.82 -10.16 -1.97
C PHE A 405 -5.87 -10.43 -0.46
N TYR A 406 -6.97 -11.04 0.00
CA TYR A 406 -7.10 -11.55 1.35
C TYR A 406 -7.97 -12.80 1.37
N ALA A 407 -7.58 -13.82 2.14
CA ALA A 407 -8.37 -15.04 2.39
C ALA A 407 -8.95 -14.96 3.81
N PHE A 408 -10.28 -15.02 3.91
CA PHE A 408 -10.99 -15.04 5.18
C PHE A 408 -11.00 -16.42 5.84
#